data_8c2f0b6ced3ed7e354662728d44bce00
#
_entry.id   8c2f0b6ced3ed7e354662728d44bce00
#
_cell.length_a   1.000
_cell.length_b   1.000
_cell.length_c   1.000
_cell.angle_alpha   90.00
_cell.angle_beta   90.00
_cell.angle_gamma   90.00
#
_symmetry.space_group_name_H-M   'P 1'
#
loop_
_entity.id
_entity.type
_entity.pdbx_description
1 polymer ?
#
loop_
_entity_poly.entity_id
_entity_poly.type
_entity_poly.pdbx_seq_one_letter_code
_entity_poly.pdbx_strand_id
1 'polypeptide(L)'
;MPAVPAFGALQAPAHWRTVDFISDLHLGPEEPRTFDAWARYLGRTRADAVIILGDLFEAWVGDDAAVPGSFEARCGQVLDGCQADMAFMRGNRDFLLGHDFLARHRVRELASDPTVLTFGQQRYLLSHGDLLCTDDVAYQQFRAQVRSPRWQQAFLARPLAERQAIARQMRAQSQAHQATQAAYADADAALARQWLRQADATVLIHGHTHRPADHALGPDA
;
A
#
# COMPACT_ATOMS: atom_id res chain seq x y z
N MET A 1 9.61 -22.14 6.88
CA MET A 1 9.39 -21.04 5.95
C MET A 1 8.01 -20.45 6.24
N PRO A 2 7.82 -19.13 6.20
CA PRO A 2 6.50 -18.56 6.33
C PRO A 2 5.57 -19.10 5.23
N ALA A 3 4.29 -19.29 5.57
CA ALA A 3 3.30 -19.75 4.60
C ALA A 3 3.14 -18.70 3.50
N VAL A 4 3.09 -19.13 2.24
CA VAL A 4 2.81 -18.21 1.13
C VAL A 4 1.36 -17.79 1.23
N PRO A 5 1.06 -16.49 1.22
CA PRO A 5 -0.31 -16.02 1.29
C PRO A 5 -1.09 -16.37 0.01
N ALA A 6 -2.41 -16.40 0.11
CA ALA A 6 -3.26 -16.51 -1.07
C ALA A 6 -3.14 -15.24 -1.92
N PHE A 7 -2.93 -15.40 -3.22
CA PHE A 7 -2.82 -14.28 -4.14
C PHE A 7 -4.19 -13.78 -4.59
N GLY A 8 -4.34 -12.45 -4.63
CA GLY A 8 -5.41 -11.81 -5.37
C GLY A 8 -5.17 -11.90 -6.88
N ALA A 9 -6.16 -11.48 -7.66
CA ALA A 9 -6.06 -11.40 -9.11
C ALA A 9 -6.63 -10.08 -9.63
N LEU A 10 -5.88 -9.43 -10.50
CA LEU A 10 -6.30 -8.26 -11.26
C LEU A 10 -6.06 -8.54 -12.75
N GLN A 11 -7.14 -8.66 -13.51
CA GLN A 11 -7.06 -8.72 -14.96
C GLN A 11 -7.10 -7.29 -15.50
N ALA A 12 -6.04 -6.87 -16.19
CA ALA A 12 -6.01 -5.59 -16.88
C ALA A 12 -7.04 -5.57 -18.02
N PRO A 13 -7.87 -4.53 -18.11
CA PRO A 13 -8.76 -4.33 -19.27
C PRO A 13 -7.95 -4.25 -20.57
N ALA A 14 -8.56 -4.71 -21.68
CA ALA A 14 -7.88 -4.75 -22.97
C ALA A 14 -7.45 -3.38 -23.51
N HIS A 15 -8.02 -2.31 -23.00
CA HIS A 15 -7.67 -0.94 -23.41
C HIS A 15 -6.42 -0.39 -22.71
N TRP A 16 -5.97 -0.99 -21.58
CA TRP A 16 -4.75 -0.53 -20.92
C TRP A 16 -3.52 -0.78 -21.80
N ARG A 17 -2.70 0.25 -21.98
CA ARG A 17 -1.41 0.25 -22.69
C ARG A 17 -0.26 0.60 -21.77
N THR A 18 -0.55 1.44 -20.78
CA THR A 18 0.41 1.94 -19.80
C THR A 18 -0.18 1.85 -18.40
N VAL A 19 0.63 1.35 -17.46
CA VAL A 19 0.27 1.25 -16.05
C VAL A 19 1.38 1.89 -15.23
N ASP A 20 1.04 2.90 -14.46
CA ASP A 20 1.96 3.49 -13.49
C ASP A 20 1.78 2.84 -12.12
N PHE A 21 2.89 2.67 -11.41
CA PHE A 21 2.88 2.20 -10.02
C PHE A 21 3.43 3.29 -9.11
N ILE A 22 2.74 3.56 -8.02
CA ILE A 22 3.19 4.47 -6.97
C ILE A 22 3.02 3.81 -5.61
N SER A 23 3.86 4.14 -4.63
CA SER A 23 3.77 3.66 -3.25
C SER A 23 4.46 4.62 -2.29
N ASP A 24 4.25 4.43 -1.00
CA ASP A 24 5.02 5.05 0.09
C ASP A 24 5.08 6.58 0.01
N LEU A 25 3.98 7.22 -0.35
CA LEU A 25 3.89 8.67 -0.42
C LEU A 25 3.72 9.32 0.95
N HIS A 26 3.17 8.58 1.91
CA HIS A 26 2.98 9.03 3.29
C HIS A 26 2.32 10.42 3.38
N LEU A 27 1.26 10.62 2.61
CA LEU A 27 0.53 11.89 2.57
C LEU A 27 0.00 12.24 3.96
N GLY A 28 0.29 13.45 4.38
CA GLY A 28 -0.18 14.02 5.62
C GLY A 28 -0.23 15.55 5.53
N PRO A 29 -0.98 16.23 6.42
CA PRO A 29 -1.09 17.68 6.42
C PRO A 29 0.25 18.38 6.65
N GLU A 30 1.23 17.68 7.26
CA GLU A 30 2.58 18.17 7.56
C GLU A 30 3.49 18.16 6.32
N GLU A 31 3.11 17.42 5.24
CA GLU A 31 3.91 17.22 4.03
C GLU A 31 3.26 17.82 2.78
N PRO A 32 3.04 19.16 2.75
CA PRO A 32 2.32 19.80 1.63
C PRO A 32 3.04 19.63 0.28
N ARG A 33 4.38 19.53 0.28
CA ARG A 33 5.14 19.37 -0.97
C ARG A 33 4.89 18.02 -1.62
N THR A 34 4.79 16.96 -0.84
CA THR A 34 4.47 15.61 -1.32
C THR A 34 3.05 15.57 -1.85
N PHE A 35 2.09 16.15 -1.11
CA PHE A 35 0.71 16.29 -1.56
C PHE A 35 0.61 17.04 -2.90
N ASP A 36 1.28 18.19 -3.04
CA ASP A 36 1.26 18.99 -4.27
C ASP A 36 1.91 18.26 -5.45
N ALA A 37 2.99 17.50 -5.22
CA ALA A 37 3.64 16.70 -6.25
C ALA A 37 2.72 15.58 -6.74
N TRP A 38 2.10 14.85 -5.82
CA TRP A 38 1.14 13.79 -6.11
C TRP A 38 -0.10 14.32 -6.85
N ALA A 39 -0.68 15.43 -6.38
CA ALA A 39 -1.84 16.05 -7.03
C ALA A 39 -1.52 16.49 -8.46
N ARG A 40 -0.34 17.09 -8.68
CA ARG A 40 0.11 17.45 -10.04
C ARG A 40 0.33 16.22 -10.93
N TYR A 41 0.90 15.16 -10.36
CA TYR A 41 1.11 13.91 -11.09
C TYR A 41 -0.23 13.32 -11.54
N LEU A 42 -1.19 13.11 -10.63
CA LEU A 42 -2.51 12.56 -10.97
C LEU A 42 -3.29 13.43 -11.95
N GLY A 43 -3.15 14.75 -11.86
CA GLY A 43 -3.79 15.68 -12.80
C GLY A 43 -3.14 15.75 -14.19
N ARG A 44 -1.99 15.08 -14.40
CA ARG A 44 -1.22 15.15 -15.66
C ARG A 44 -0.82 13.79 -16.24
N THR A 45 -0.92 12.72 -15.47
CA THR A 45 -0.58 11.39 -15.97
C THR A 45 -1.37 11.05 -17.22
N ARG A 46 -0.74 10.36 -18.14
CA ARG A 46 -1.32 9.79 -19.35
C ARG A 46 -1.39 8.27 -19.30
N ALA A 47 -1.07 7.70 -18.16
CA ALA A 47 -1.23 6.27 -17.95
C ALA A 47 -2.71 5.90 -18.06
N ASP A 48 -3.02 4.73 -18.57
CA ASP A 48 -4.37 4.20 -18.60
C ASP A 48 -4.81 3.75 -17.21
N ALA A 49 -3.85 3.32 -16.38
CA ALA A 49 -4.09 2.97 -14.99
C ALA A 49 -2.98 3.45 -14.06
N VAL A 50 -3.35 3.76 -12.82
CA VAL A 50 -2.43 4.02 -11.70
C VAL A 50 -2.75 3.04 -10.58
N ILE A 51 -1.77 2.22 -10.21
CA ILE A 51 -1.89 1.25 -9.12
C ILE A 51 -1.06 1.74 -7.93
N ILE A 52 -1.73 1.95 -6.80
CA ILE A 52 -1.13 2.41 -5.55
C ILE A 52 -0.82 1.20 -4.68
N LEU A 53 0.45 0.93 -4.44
CA LEU A 53 0.92 -0.24 -3.70
C LEU A 53 1.08 0.03 -2.19
N GLY A 54 0.14 0.74 -1.61
CA GLY A 54 0.07 1.02 -0.18
C GLY A 54 0.85 2.25 0.27
N ASP A 55 0.64 2.61 1.53
CA ASP A 55 1.24 3.75 2.20
C ASP A 55 1.05 5.06 1.41
N LEU A 56 -0.15 5.21 0.82
CA LEU A 56 -0.57 6.49 0.24
C LEU A 56 -0.65 7.56 1.33
N PHE A 57 -1.20 7.19 2.50
CA PHE A 57 -1.33 8.07 3.66
C PHE A 57 -0.31 7.71 4.74
N GLU A 58 0.15 8.72 5.46
CA GLU A 58 1.01 8.53 6.64
C GLU A 58 0.29 7.76 7.77
N ALA A 59 -0.99 7.93 7.90
CA ALA A 59 -1.88 7.15 8.75
C ALA A 59 -3.32 7.27 8.27
N TRP A 60 -4.05 6.16 8.27
CA TRP A 60 -5.51 6.16 8.07
C TRP A 60 -6.19 5.55 9.28
N VAL A 61 -7.15 6.27 9.86
CA VAL A 61 -7.78 5.86 11.13
C VAL A 61 -9.25 5.50 10.97
N GLY A 62 -9.73 5.42 9.73
CA GLY A 62 -11.11 5.08 9.37
C GLY A 62 -11.71 6.09 8.39
N ASP A 63 -12.63 5.66 7.55
CA ASP A 63 -13.23 6.45 6.47
C ASP A 63 -14.07 7.63 6.97
N ASP A 64 -14.52 7.58 8.21
CA ASP A 64 -15.22 8.67 8.89
C ASP A 64 -14.33 9.88 9.24
N ALA A 65 -13.01 9.76 9.06
CA ALA A 65 -12.09 10.90 9.10
C ALA A 65 -12.20 11.79 7.86
N ALA A 66 -12.69 11.27 6.73
CA ALA A 66 -12.82 12.00 5.47
C ALA A 66 -14.10 12.87 5.43
N VAL A 67 -14.18 13.82 6.35
CA VAL A 67 -15.27 14.80 6.42
C VAL A 67 -14.98 16.04 5.58
N PRO A 68 -15.99 16.81 5.15
CA PRO A 68 -15.78 18.05 4.41
C PRO A 68 -14.77 18.98 5.09
N GLY A 69 -13.73 19.38 4.36
CA GLY A 69 -12.66 20.24 4.85
C GLY A 69 -11.47 19.50 5.50
N SER A 70 -11.57 18.18 5.72
CA SER A 70 -10.44 17.40 6.22
C SER A 70 -9.36 17.22 5.14
N PHE A 71 -8.17 16.83 5.56
CA PHE A 71 -7.07 16.48 4.65
C PHE A 71 -7.42 15.26 3.80
N GLU A 72 -8.05 14.26 4.40
CA GLU A 72 -8.51 13.03 3.73
C GLU A 72 -9.52 13.34 2.63
N ALA A 73 -10.48 14.25 2.89
CA ALA A 73 -11.44 14.68 1.87
C ALA A 73 -10.77 15.44 0.71
N ARG A 74 -9.73 16.25 0.99
CA ARG A 74 -8.94 16.91 -0.06
C ARG A 74 -8.19 15.89 -0.92
N CYS A 75 -7.64 14.84 -0.32
CA CYS A 75 -7.03 13.73 -1.06
C CYS A 75 -8.06 13.02 -1.94
N GLY A 76 -9.27 12.78 -1.44
CA GLY A 76 -10.36 12.24 -2.23
C GLY A 76 -10.69 13.09 -3.48
N GLN A 77 -10.71 14.41 -3.34
CA GLN A 77 -10.93 15.32 -4.49
C GLN A 77 -9.82 15.19 -5.55
N VAL A 78 -8.58 14.98 -5.14
CA VAL A 78 -7.48 14.74 -6.08
C VAL A 78 -7.67 13.43 -6.83
N LEU A 79 -8.08 12.36 -6.11
CA LEU A 79 -8.41 11.07 -6.73
C LEU A 79 -9.54 11.22 -7.75
N ASP A 80 -10.60 11.97 -7.43
CA ASP A 80 -11.72 12.24 -8.34
C ASP A 80 -11.31 12.94 -9.63
N GLY A 81 -10.26 13.76 -9.58
CA GLY A 81 -9.71 14.49 -10.74
C GLY A 81 -8.89 13.62 -11.69
N CYS A 82 -8.45 12.42 -11.27
CA CYS A 82 -7.67 11.53 -12.10
C CYS A 82 -8.52 10.86 -13.18
N GLN A 83 -8.03 10.84 -14.42
CA GLN A 83 -8.74 10.21 -15.55
C GLN A 83 -8.33 8.74 -15.76
N ALA A 84 -7.22 8.31 -15.19
CA ALA A 84 -6.77 6.91 -15.24
C ALA A 84 -7.67 6.01 -14.39
N ASP A 85 -7.79 4.74 -14.75
CA ASP A 85 -8.32 3.72 -13.86
C ASP A 85 -7.42 3.62 -12.63
N MET A 86 -8.00 3.60 -11.43
CA MET A 86 -7.19 3.53 -10.21
C MET A 86 -7.45 2.26 -9.42
N ALA A 87 -6.37 1.67 -8.90
CA ALA A 87 -6.44 0.59 -7.94
C ALA A 87 -5.54 0.89 -6.73
N PHE A 88 -5.93 0.37 -5.58
CA PHE A 88 -5.24 0.58 -4.32
C PHE A 88 -5.08 -0.73 -3.55
N MET A 89 -3.86 -0.99 -3.09
CA MET A 89 -3.49 -2.03 -2.15
C MET A 89 -3.15 -1.38 -0.81
N ARG A 90 -3.58 -1.98 0.29
CA ARG A 90 -3.33 -1.43 1.63
C ARG A 90 -1.88 -1.62 2.06
N GLY A 91 -1.22 -0.56 2.45
CA GLY A 91 0.08 -0.58 3.12
C GLY A 91 -0.01 -0.73 4.64
N ASN A 92 1.11 -0.57 5.31
CA ASN A 92 1.17 -0.69 6.78
C ASN A 92 0.74 0.59 7.52
N ARG A 93 0.66 1.71 6.84
CA ARG A 93 0.20 3.00 7.39
C ARG A 93 -1.29 3.23 7.17
N ASP A 94 -1.83 2.69 6.09
CA ASP A 94 -3.20 2.94 5.66
C ASP A 94 -4.05 1.67 5.55
N PHE A 95 -3.72 0.64 6.33
CA PHE A 95 -4.43 -0.64 6.32
C PHE A 95 -5.90 -0.57 6.77
N LEU A 96 -6.31 0.52 7.38
CA LEU A 96 -7.70 0.81 7.77
C LEU A 96 -8.46 1.60 6.69
N LEU A 97 -7.82 1.92 5.56
CA LEU A 97 -8.51 2.54 4.43
C LEU A 97 -9.61 1.59 3.96
N GLY A 98 -10.84 2.04 4.08
CA GLY A 98 -12.01 1.21 3.88
C GLY A 98 -12.56 1.25 2.47
N HIS A 99 -13.45 0.32 2.21
CA HIS A 99 -14.15 0.21 0.93
C HIS A 99 -14.96 1.47 0.60
N ASP A 100 -15.58 2.10 1.61
CA ASP A 100 -16.50 3.24 1.39
C ASP A 100 -15.77 4.46 0.83
N PHE A 101 -14.57 4.75 1.33
CA PHE A 101 -13.74 5.82 0.78
C PHE A 101 -13.29 5.49 -0.64
N LEU A 102 -12.75 4.30 -0.88
CA LEU A 102 -12.27 3.88 -2.18
C LEU A 102 -13.38 3.89 -3.24
N ALA A 103 -14.54 3.32 -2.92
CA ALA A 103 -15.69 3.27 -3.82
C ALA A 103 -16.23 4.67 -4.15
N ARG A 104 -16.28 5.57 -3.16
CA ARG A 104 -16.70 6.97 -3.36
C ARG A 104 -15.82 7.69 -4.38
N HIS A 105 -14.52 7.40 -4.37
CA HIS A 105 -13.53 8.02 -5.25
C HIS A 105 -13.15 7.15 -6.45
N ARG A 106 -13.96 6.14 -6.79
CA ARG A 106 -13.79 5.26 -7.96
C ARG A 106 -12.44 4.55 -8.00
N VAL A 107 -11.87 4.25 -6.85
CA VAL A 107 -10.62 3.50 -6.71
C VAL A 107 -10.95 2.04 -6.44
N ARG A 108 -10.47 1.14 -7.27
CA ARG A 108 -10.64 -0.31 -7.09
C ARG A 108 -9.76 -0.81 -5.94
N GLU A 109 -10.36 -1.46 -4.97
CA GLU A 109 -9.61 -2.13 -3.90
C GLU A 109 -8.94 -3.42 -4.41
N LEU A 110 -7.64 -3.57 -4.15
CA LEU A 110 -6.92 -4.84 -4.24
C LEU A 110 -6.92 -5.45 -2.82
N ALA A 111 -7.90 -6.30 -2.56
CA ALA A 111 -8.17 -6.81 -1.21
C ALA A 111 -7.09 -7.77 -0.69
N SER A 112 -6.28 -8.33 -1.58
CA SER A 112 -5.20 -9.27 -1.24
C SER A 112 -3.84 -8.64 -1.50
N ASP A 113 -2.93 -8.83 -0.56
CA ASP A 113 -1.52 -8.60 -0.70
C ASP A 113 -0.80 -9.94 -0.43
N PRO A 114 -0.14 -10.52 -1.46
CA PRO A 114 0.07 -9.99 -2.81
C PRO A 114 -1.10 -10.24 -3.79
N THR A 115 -1.08 -9.54 -4.95
CA THR A 115 -2.03 -9.66 -6.05
C THR A 115 -1.30 -9.91 -7.37
N VAL A 116 -1.77 -10.86 -8.18
CA VAL A 116 -1.26 -11.08 -9.54
C VAL A 116 -1.99 -10.16 -10.51
N LEU A 117 -1.26 -9.27 -11.15
CA LEU A 117 -1.73 -8.49 -12.30
C LEU A 117 -1.42 -9.25 -13.59
N THR A 118 -2.45 -9.55 -14.37
CA THR A 118 -2.29 -10.01 -15.76
C THR A 118 -2.46 -8.82 -16.68
N PHE A 119 -1.39 -8.43 -17.37
CA PHE A 119 -1.35 -7.30 -18.30
C PHE A 119 -0.86 -7.80 -19.67
N GLY A 120 -1.73 -7.83 -20.64
CA GLY A 120 -1.49 -8.53 -21.91
C GLY A 120 -1.28 -10.02 -21.68
N GLN A 121 -0.11 -10.52 -22.07
CA GLN A 121 0.30 -11.92 -21.84
C GLN A 121 1.28 -12.07 -20.66
N GLN A 122 1.59 -10.97 -19.98
CA GLN A 122 2.56 -10.94 -18.89
C GLN A 122 1.84 -10.99 -17.53
N ARG A 123 2.48 -11.64 -16.57
CA ARG A 123 2.02 -11.72 -15.18
C ARG A 123 3.03 -11.01 -14.29
N TYR A 124 2.52 -10.09 -13.48
CA TYR A 124 3.27 -9.32 -12.51
C TYR A 124 2.74 -9.63 -11.12
N LEU A 125 3.60 -9.84 -10.16
CA LEU A 125 3.20 -9.95 -8.78
C LEU A 125 3.31 -8.57 -8.12
N LEU A 126 2.22 -8.11 -7.55
CA LEU A 126 2.13 -6.83 -6.86
C LEU A 126 2.04 -7.07 -5.36
N SER A 127 2.80 -6.32 -4.57
CA SER A 127 2.74 -6.36 -3.11
C SER A 127 3.02 -4.97 -2.54
N HIS A 128 2.50 -4.69 -1.34
CA HIS A 128 3.05 -3.56 -0.59
C HIS A 128 4.52 -3.82 -0.22
N GLY A 129 4.87 -5.06 0.16
CA GLY A 129 6.25 -5.46 0.41
C GLY A 129 6.56 -5.75 1.88
N ASP A 130 5.73 -5.30 2.80
CA ASP A 130 5.94 -5.46 4.26
C ASP A 130 5.96 -6.94 4.71
N LEU A 131 5.25 -7.81 4.00
CA LEU A 131 5.29 -9.27 4.24
C LEU A 131 6.61 -9.93 3.85
N LEU A 132 7.39 -9.28 3.00
CA LEU A 132 8.70 -9.78 2.57
C LEU A 132 9.81 -9.48 3.59
N CYS A 133 9.59 -8.53 4.51
CA CYS A 133 10.54 -8.16 5.54
C CYS A 133 10.43 -9.11 6.74
N THR A 134 10.83 -10.38 6.54
CA THR A 134 10.64 -11.47 7.50
C THR A 134 11.54 -11.39 8.73
N ASP A 135 12.66 -10.68 8.64
CA ASP A 135 13.61 -10.51 9.73
C ASP A 135 13.10 -9.59 10.85
N ASP A 136 12.15 -8.71 10.55
CA ASP A 136 11.47 -7.90 11.58
C ASP A 136 10.30 -8.67 12.20
N VAL A 137 10.64 -9.63 13.05
CA VAL A 137 9.67 -10.51 13.73
C VAL A 137 8.68 -9.70 14.57
N ALA A 138 9.15 -8.64 15.23
CA ALA A 138 8.29 -7.78 16.06
C ALA A 138 7.24 -7.06 15.20
N TYR A 139 7.64 -6.52 14.07
CA TYR A 139 6.72 -5.93 13.11
C TYR A 139 5.73 -6.95 12.56
N GLN A 140 6.16 -8.16 12.17
CA GLN A 140 5.27 -9.19 11.64
C GLN A 140 4.20 -9.61 12.66
N GLN A 141 4.56 -9.72 13.95
CA GLN A 141 3.60 -9.98 15.03
C GLN A 141 2.59 -8.84 15.19
N PHE A 142 3.09 -7.61 15.22
CA PHE A 142 2.24 -6.41 15.26
C PHE A 142 1.29 -6.36 14.06
N ARG A 143 1.81 -6.57 12.85
CA ARG A 143 1.02 -6.64 11.62
C ARG A 143 -0.11 -7.66 11.70
N ALA A 144 0.19 -8.88 12.13
CA ALA A 144 -0.81 -9.93 12.29
C ALA A 144 -1.92 -9.53 13.28
N GLN A 145 -1.56 -8.85 14.37
CA GLN A 145 -2.50 -8.37 15.36
C GLN A 145 -3.43 -7.28 14.76
N VAL A 146 -2.87 -6.21 14.18
CA VAL A 146 -3.66 -5.04 13.72
C VAL A 146 -4.46 -5.31 12.45
N ARG A 147 -4.03 -6.30 11.64
CA ARG A 147 -4.78 -6.76 10.47
C ARG A 147 -5.92 -7.73 10.83
N SER A 148 -6.02 -8.19 12.10
CA SER A 148 -7.11 -9.07 12.49
C SER A 148 -8.45 -8.34 12.50
N PRO A 149 -9.55 -8.96 12.01
CA PRO A 149 -10.87 -8.32 11.98
C PRO A 149 -11.33 -7.86 13.38
N ARG A 150 -11.01 -8.64 14.41
CA ARG A 150 -11.35 -8.31 15.80
C ARG A 150 -10.69 -7.01 16.26
N TRP A 151 -9.40 -6.84 15.95
CA TRP A 151 -8.67 -5.63 16.34
C TRP A 151 -9.20 -4.41 15.57
N GLN A 152 -9.38 -4.54 14.25
CA GLN A 152 -9.88 -3.45 13.40
C GLN A 152 -11.27 -2.99 13.84
N GLN A 153 -12.18 -3.92 14.09
CA GLN A 153 -13.51 -3.61 14.57
C GLN A 153 -13.48 -2.88 15.91
N ALA A 154 -12.69 -3.37 16.87
CA ALA A 154 -12.54 -2.73 18.18
C ALA A 154 -11.90 -1.34 18.09
N PHE A 155 -10.94 -1.16 17.20
CA PHE A 155 -10.29 0.12 16.97
C PHE A 155 -11.26 1.13 16.32
N LEU A 156 -11.95 0.75 15.25
CA LEU A 156 -12.89 1.61 14.53
C LEU A 156 -14.12 1.98 15.34
N ALA A 157 -14.48 1.20 16.35
CA ALA A 157 -15.57 1.54 17.28
C ALA A 157 -15.23 2.68 18.26
N ARG A 158 -13.94 3.07 18.36
CA ARG A 158 -13.52 4.19 19.22
C ARG A 158 -13.84 5.54 18.60
N PRO A 159 -14.02 6.60 19.42
CA PRO A 159 -14.12 7.97 18.92
C PRO A 159 -12.94 8.34 18.01
N LEU A 160 -13.20 9.12 16.95
CA LEU A 160 -12.17 9.52 15.97
C LEU A 160 -10.94 10.17 16.63
N ALA A 161 -11.15 11.08 17.58
CA ALA A 161 -10.06 11.75 18.30
C ALA A 161 -9.15 10.77 19.06
N GLU A 162 -9.72 9.72 19.64
CA GLU A 162 -8.96 8.66 20.32
C GLU A 162 -8.14 7.84 19.33
N ARG A 163 -8.74 7.46 18.19
CA ARG A 163 -8.04 6.73 17.12
C ARG A 163 -6.86 7.53 16.56
N GLN A 164 -7.06 8.83 16.35
CA GLN A 164 -5.99 9.74 15.91
C GLN A 164 -4.87 9.85 16.95
N ALA A 165 -5.18 9.90 18.26
CA ALA A 165 -4.18 9.93 19.30
C ALA A 165 -3.36 8.63 19.35
N ILE A 166 -4.03 7.48 19.26
CA ILE A 166 -3.37 6.17 19.20
C ILE A 166 -2.46 6.08 17.97
N ALA A 167 -2.94 6.48 16.79
CA ALA A 167 -2.13 6.44 15.55
C ALA A 167 -0.87 7.31 15.69
N ARG A 168 -0.97 8.53 16.24
CA ARG A 168 0.20 9.38 16.50
C ARG A 168 1.20 8.72 17.45
N GLN A 169 0.73 8.08 18.52
CA GLN A 169 1.59 7.37 19.47
C GLN A 169 2.32 6.19 18.80
N MET A 170 1.60 5.36 18.03
CA MET A 170 2.16 4.23 17.31
C MET A 170 3.23 4.68 16.30
N ARG A 171 2.96 5.81 15.61
CA ARG A 171 3.93 6.41 14.69
C ARG A 171 5.20 6.86 15.40
N ALA A 172 5.08 7.59 16.52
CA ALA A 172 6.23 8.04 17.30
C ALA A 172 7.09 6.85 17.79
N GLN A 173 6.45 5.77 18.23
CA GLN A 173 7.15 4.55 18.63
C GLN A 173 7.87 3.87 17.46
N SER A 174 7.23 3.80 16.28
CA SER A 174 7.85 3.24 15.07
C SER A 174 9.07 4.07 14.64
N GLN A 175 8.98 5.39 14.65
CA GLN A 175 10.10 6.27 14.31
C GLN A 175 11.26 6.12 15.30
N ALA A 176 10.97 6.06 16.60
CA ALA A 176 11.98 5.84 17.63
C ALA A 176 12.68 4.47 17.46
N HIS A 177 11.93 3.42 17.13
CA HIS A 177 12.48 2.09 16.86
C HIS A 177 13.39 2.09 15.64
N GLN A 178 12.94 2.72 14.54
CA GLN A 178 13.73 2.86 13.32
C GLN A 178 15.04 3.61 13.53
N ALA A 179 15.04 4.67 14.35
CA ALA A 179 16.25 5.45 14.66
C ALA A 179 17.31 4.65 15.45
N THR A 180 16.91 3.56 16.11
CA THR A 180 17.81 2.71 16.91
C THR A 180 18.30 1.48 16.16
N GLN A 181 17.69 1.11 15.03
CA GLN A 181 18.12 -0.04 14.24
C GLN A 181 19.21 0.35 13.24
N ALA A 182 20.36 -0.34 13.30
CA ALA A 182 21.50 -0.13 12.41
C ALA A 182 21.26 -0.59 10.95
N ALA A 183 20.24 -1.41 10.71
CA ALA A 183 19.83 -1.86 9.39
C ALA A 183 18.30 -2.03 9.35
N TYR A 184 17.69 -1.47 8.32
CA TYR A 184 16.29 -1.79 7.99
C TYR A 184 16.21 -3.24 7.47
N ALA A 185 15.19 -3.98 7.92
CA ALA A 185 14.86 -5.25 7.29
C ALA A 185 14.58 -5.01 5.80
N ASP A 186 15.26 -5.75 4.94
CA ASP A 186 15.06 -5.71 3.51
C ASP A 186 14.11 -6.84 3.09
N ALA A 187 13.62 -6.80 1.86
CA ALA A 187 12.79 -7.86 1.31
C ALA A 187 13.60 -9.15 1.19
N ASP A 188 13.08 -10.24 1.74
CA ASP A 188 13.69 -11.58 1.65
C ASP A 188 13.64 -12.07 0.19
N ALA A 189 14.81 -12.12 -0.44
CA ALA A 189 14.96 -12.52 -1.84
C ALA A 189 14.55 -13.99 -2.08
N ALA A 190 14.71 -14.88 -1.11
CA ALA A 190 14.30 -16.29 -1.24
C ALA A 190 12.78 -16.40 -1.22
N LEU A 191 12.13 -15.67 -0.33
CA LEU A 191 10.68 -15.59 -0.25
C LEU A 191 10.08 -14.93 -1.50
N ALA A 192 10.69 -13.85 -1.99
CA ALA A 192 10.29 -13.18 -3.23
C ALA A 192 10.33 -14.15 -4.43
N ARG A 193 11.42 -14.92 -4.57
CA ARG A 193 11.52 -15.97 -5.60
C ARG A 193 10.44 -17.04 -5.44
N GLN A 194 10.15 -17.46 -4.21
CA GLN A 194 9.10 -18.44 -3.95
C GLN A 194 7.72 -17.92 -4.38
N TRP A 195 7.42 -16.66 -4.07
CA TRP A 195 6.17 -16.03 -4.47
C TRP A 195 6.04 -15.92 -5.99
N LEU A 196 7.10 -15.49 -6.67
CA LEU A 196 7.12 -15.39 -8.14
C LEU A 196 6.84 -16.74 -8.80
N ARG A 197 7.50 -17.80 -8.36
CA ARG A 197 7.23 -19.16 -8.90
C ARG A 197 5.79 -19.60 -8.68
N GLN A 198 5.22 -19.35 -7.50
CA GLN A 198 3.83 -19.76 -7.19
C GLN A 198 2.81 -18.91 -7.92
N ALA A 199 3.12 -17.64 -8.19
CA ALA A 199 2.29 -16.73 -8.95
C ALA A 199 2.38 -16.96 -10.46
N ASP A 200 3.33 -17.78 -10.94
CA ASP A 200 3.69 -17.89 -12.35
C ASP A 200 3.95 -16.48 -12.94
N ALA A 201 4.75 -15.68 -12.22
CA ALA A 201 5.09 -14.31 -12.57
C ALA A 201 6.61 -14.15 -12.62
N THR A 202 7.10 -13.28 -13.50
CA THR A 202 8.54 -13.03 -13.67
C THR A 202 9.03 -11.75 -13.02
N VAL A 203 8.10 -10.86 -12.65
CA VAL A 203 8.40 -9.57 -12.05
C VAL A 203 7.57 -9.39 -10.78
N LEU A 204 8.23 -9.00 -9.69
CA LEU A 204 7.61 -8.53 -8.46
C LEU A 204 7.79 -7.01 -8.38
N ILE A 205 6.69 -6.29 -8.19
CA ILE A 205 6.68 -4.85 -7.96
C ILE A 205 6.20 -4.60 -6.54
N HIS A 206 7.01 -3.93 -5.74
CA HIS A 206 6.65 -3.66 -4.33
C HIS A 206 7.18 -2.32 -3.83
N GLY A 207 6.60 -1.83 -2.74
CA GLY A 207 7.00 -0.65 -1.98
C GLY A 207 7.67 -1.01 -0.65
N HIS A 208 7.32 -0.27 0.39
CA HIS A 208 7.64 -0.47 1.82
C HIS A 208 9.10 -0.20 2.22
N THR A 209 10.07 -0.67 1.47
CA THR A 209 11.50 -0.59 1.85
C THR A 209 12.10 0.80 1.63
N HIS A 210 11.43 1.68 0.90
CA HIS A 210 11.90 3.02 0.50
C HIS A 210 13.28 2.99 -0.21
N ARG A 211 13.56 1.88 -0.92
CA ARG A 211 14.81 1.67 -1.67
C ARG A 211 14.50 1.46 -3.13
N PRO A 212 14.26 2.54 -3.89
CA PRO A 212 13.92 2.42 -5.30
C PRO A 212 15.11 1.86 -6.08
N ALA A 213 14.96 0.63 -6.58
CA ALA A 213 15.96 -0.07 -7.36
C ALA A 213 15.35 -1.25 -8.12
N ASP A 214 16.02 -1.69 -9.19
CA ASP A 214 15.75 -2.94 -9.86
C ASP A 214 16.68 -4.02 -9.32
N HIS A 215 16.13 -5.13 -8.83
CA HIS A 215 16.88 -6.24 -8.27
C HIS A 215 16.75 -7.48 -9.14
N ALA A 216 17.88 -7.96 -9.69
CA ALA A 216 17.91 -9.26 -10.34
C ALA A 216 17.93 -10.37 -9.28
N LEU A 217 16.90 -11.20 -9.25
CA LEU A 217 16.78 -12.30 -8.29
C LEU A 217 17.55 -13.57 -8.72
N GLY A 218 18.22 -13.56 -9.89
CA GLY A 218 19.05 -14.64 -10.42
C GLY A 218 18.28 -15.63 -11.32
N PRO A 219 19.00 -16.57 -11.95
CA PRO A 219 18.44 -17.45 -12.98
C PRO A 219 17.44 -18.50 -12.47
N ASP A 220 17.31 -18.66 -11.15
CA ASP A 220 16.36 -19.61 -10.53
C ASP A 220 15.05 -18.93 -10.06
N ALA A 221 14.80 -17.72 -10.53
CA ALA A 221 13.59 -16.95 -10.21
C ALA A 221 12.51 -17.16 -11.29
#